data_8881cdb0cfb50c4a5dcd88eee00416e2
#
_entry.id   8881cdb0cfb50c4a5dcd88eee00416e2
#
_cell.length_a   1.000
_cell.length_b   1.000
_cell.length_c   1.000
_cell.angle_alpha   90.00
_cell.angle_beta   90.00
_cell.angle_gamma   90.00
#
_symmetry.space_group_name_H-M   'P 1'
#
loop_
_entity.id
_entity.type
_entity.pdbx_description
1 polymer ?
#
loop_
_entity_poly.entity_id
_entity_poly.type
_entity_poly.pdbx_seq_one_letter_code
_entity_poly.pdbx_strand_id
1 'polypeptide(L)'
;MELFKIKRDIPFMSYGKLTTFISLVTFVLAVFFLLTRGLNLSVEFTGGTVMEVQYTQGAEVNQVRNRLNSISDGEVQVQALGTNRHIMIRLPNKEGVPSAQLSNQVMDLLKADNPDVTLRQVEFIGPQVGDELVTNGLLALAMVIVRIIFYLPVRFEWRFAVALIFANMLDVILMLVLFAFFLWVFSLSVLSFLLSLL
;
A
#
# COMPACT_ATOMS: atom_id res chain seq x y z
N MET A 1 -6.32 40.38 -15.90
CA MET A 1 -4.99 40.72 -15.35
C MET A 1 -4.07 39.54 -15.63
N GLU A 2 -3.13 39.70 -16.58
CA GLU A 2 -2.08 38.71 -16.82
C GLU A 2 -1.01 38.90 -15.77
N LEU A 3 -0.97 38.01 -14.77
CA LEU A 3 0.00 38.05 -13.67
C LEU A 3 1.41 37.60 -14.10
N PHE A 4 1.53 36.88 -15.22
CA PHE A 4 2.82 36.40 -15.74
C PHE A 4 2.92 36.66 -17.24
N LYS A 5 3.82 37.54 -17.65
CA LYS A 5 4.25 37.68 -19.05
C LYS A 5 5.28 36.60 -19.35
N ILE A 6 4.88 35.55 -20.03
CA ILE A 6 5.78 34.51 -20.53
C ILE A 6 6.55 35.10 -21.70
N LYS A 7 7.84 35.42 -21.51
CA LYS A 7 8.73 36.01 -22.53
C LYS A 7 9.42 34.99 -23.44
N ARG A 8 9.19 33.68 -23.24
CA ARG A 8 9.84 32.62 -24.00
C ARG A 8 8.84 31.51 -24.29
N ASP A 9 8.69 31.17 -25.57
CA ASP A 9 7.96 29.97 -25.98
C ASP A 9 8.78 28.73 -25.61
N ILE A 10 8.23 27.88 -24.75
CA ILE A 10 8.85 26.61 -24.36
C ILE A 10 8.41 25.56 -25.38
N PRO A 11 9.33 24.96 -26.16
CA PRO A 11 8.99 23.94 -27.15
C PRO A 11 8.66 22.61 -26.47
N PHE A 12 7.53 22.58 -25.72
CA PHE A 12 7.09 21.45 -24.93
C PHE A 12 6.96 20.16 -25.76
N MET A 13 6.43 20.28 -26.98
CA MET A 13 6.20 19.11 -27.86
C MET A 13 7.50 18.51 -28.44
N SER A 14 8.63 19.21 -28.42
CA SER A 14 9.89 18.64 -28.88
C SER A 14 10.38 17.48 -28.01
N TYR A 15 9.98 17.48 -26.72
CA TYR A 15 10.31 16.40 -25.77
C TYR A 15 9.25 15.28 -25.74
N GLY A 16 8.18 15.38 -26.52
CA GLY A 16 7.07 14.41 -26.53
C GLY A 16 7.53 12.97 -26.82
N LYS A 17 8.44 12.78 -27.76
CA LYS A 17 8.99 11.42 -28.07
C LYS A 17 9.80 10.85 -26.92
N LEU A 18 10.59 11.67 -26.22
CA LEU A 18 11.40 11.26 -25.08
C LEU A 18 10.51 10.89 -23.89
N THR A 19 9.51 11.71 -23.58
CA THR A 19 8.57 11.42 -22.48
C THR A 19 7.74 10.17 -22.73
N THR A 20 7.26 9.97 -23.97
CA THR A 20 6.55 8.74 -24.36
C THR A 20 7.43 7.49 -24.22
N PHE A 21 8.71 7.59 -24.62
CA PHE A 21 9.65 6.48 -24.45
C PHE A 21 9.89 6.15 -22.97
N ILE A 22 10.10 7.18 -22.13
CA ILE A 22 10.27 7.00 -20.68
C ILE A 22 9.02 6.35 -20.07
N SER A 23 7.82 6.83 -20.41
CA SER A 23 6.56 6.25 -19.94
C SER A 23 6.40 4.79 -20.35
N LEU A 24 6.75 4.45 -21.58
CA LEU A 24 6.69 3.06 -22.07
C LEU A 24 7.67 2.16 -21.30
N VAL A 25 8.90 2.61 -21.09
CA VAL A 25 9.89 1.85 -20.31
C VAL A 25 9.42 1.68 -18.87
N THR A 26 8.90 2.73 -18.25
CA THR A 26 8.35 2.68 -16.89
C THR A 26 7.17 1.70 -16.82
N PHE A 27 6.28 1.69 -17.81
CA PHE A 27 5.16 0.76 -17.88
C PHE A 27 5.64 -0.70 -17.97
N VAL A 28 6.61 -1.00 -18.82
CA VAL A 28 7.17 -2.36 -18.98
C VAL A 28 7.85 -2.82 -17.68
N LEU A 29 8.66 -1.96 -17.06
CA LEU A 29 9.27 -2.25 -15.76
C LEU A 29 8.22 -2.48 -14.69
N ALA A 30 7.14 -1.72 -14.74
CA ALA A 30 5.99 -1.82 -13.88
C ALA A 30 5.37 -3.21 -13.90
N VAL A 31 4.97 -3.65 -15.06
CA VAL A 31 4.38 -4.97 -15.27
C VAL A 31 5.37 -6.07 -14.84
N PHE A 32 6.65 -5.91 -15.18
CA PHE A 32 7.68 -6.85 -14.77
C PHE A 32 7.80 -7.00 -13.25
N PHE A 33 7.85 -5.88 -12.49
CA PHE A 33 7.95 -5.93 -11.03
C PHE A 33 6.68 -6.47 -10.37
N LEU A 34 5.50 -6.12 -10.87
CA LEU A 34 4.24 -6.67 -10.38
C LEU A 34 4.14 -8.19 -10.58
N LEU A 35 4.62 -8.70 -11.72
CA LEU A 35 4.59 -10.13 -12.00
C LEU A 35 5.66 -10.93 -11.24
N THR A 36 6.83 -10.33 -11.00
CA THR A 36 7.96 -11.03 -10.34
C THR A 36 7.96 -10.92 -8.83
N ARG A 37 7.57 -9.78 -8.27
CA ARG A 37 7.59 -9.53 -6.83
C ARG A 37 6.21 -9.52 -6.18
N GLY A 38 5.15 -9.23 -6.95
CA GLY A 38 3.82 -9.04 -6.42
C GLY A 38 3.67 -7.79 -5.54
N LEU A 39 2.52 -7.66 -4.89
CA LEU A 39 2.23 -6.62 -3.91
C LEU A 39 2.35 -7.20 -2.49
N ASN A 40 3.00 -6.46 -1.59
CA ASN A 40 3.03 -6.79 -0.17
C ASN A 40 1.71 -6.32 0.46
N LEU A 41 0.72 -7.22 0.52
CA LEU A 41 -0.60 -6.92 1.04
C LEU A 41 -0.59 -6.82 2.57
N SER A 42 -1.29 -5.83 3.10
CA SER A 42 -1.53 -5.69 4.54
C SER A 42 -2.45 -6.80 5.06
N VAL A 43 -2.39 -7.05 6.38
CA VAL A 43 -3.29 -7.99 7.07
C VAL A 43 -4.78 -7.63 6.93
N GLU A 44 -5.10 -6.42 6.52
CA GLU A 44 -6.46 -6.01 6.17
C GLU A 44 -7.01 -6.83 4.98
N PHE A 45 -6.14 -7.25 4.08
CA PHE A 45 -6.48 -8.06 2.90
C PHE A 45 -6.22 -9.55 3.09
N THR A 46 -5.18 -9.90 3.84
CA THR A 46 -4.79 -11.31 4.04
C THR A 46 -5.40 -11.94 5.28
N GLY A 47 -6.01 -11.13 6.14
CA GLY A 47 -6.39 -11.53 7.50
C GLY A 47 -5.16 -11.57 8.41
N GLY A 48 -5.38 -11.46 9.71
CA GLY A 48 -4.30 -11.50 10.70
C GLY A 48 -4.62 -10.71 11.95
N THR A 49 -3.60 -10.52 12.78
CA THR A 49 -3.68 -9.77 14.04
C THR A 49 -2.84 -8.51 13.94
N VAL A 50 -3.44 -7.38 14.29
CA VAL A 50 -2.75 -6.09 14.46
C VAL A 50 -2.64 -5.80 15.93
N MET A 51 -1.42 -5.54 16.41
CA MET A 51 -1.15 -5.18 17.78
C MET A 51 -0.47 -3.81 17.83
N GLU A 52 -0.98 -2.93 18.69
CA GLU A 52 -0.30 -1.68 19.02
C GLU A 52 0.33 -1.81 20.42
N VAL A 53 1.65 -1.67 20.46
CA VAL A 53 2.43 -1.73 21.69
C VAL A 53 3.13 -0.42 21.97
N GLN A 54 3.21 -0.06 23.25
CA GLN A 54 3.89 1.14 23.70
C GLN A 54 5.10 0.77 24.54
N TYR A 55 6.25 1.35 24.19
CA TYR A 55 7.51 1.26 24.90
C TYR A 55 7.75 2.52 25.74
N THR A 56 8.27 2.36 26.94
CA THR A 56 8.66 3.51 27.79
C THR A 56 9.90 4.22 27.22
N GLN A 57 10.85 3.45 26.73
CA GLN A 57 12.02 3.92 25.97
C GLN A 57 11.84 3.55 24.50
N GLY A 58 12.42 4.33 23.59
CA GLY A 58 12.31 4.03 22.14
C GLY A 58 12.84 2.64 21.82
N ALA A 59 12.07 1.85 21.08
CA ALA A 59 12.47 0.53 20.62
C ALA A 59 12.98 0.58 19.18
N GLU A 60 13.94 -0.28 18.87
CA GLU A 60 14.46 -0.43 17.51
C GLU A 60 13.59 -1.39 16.71
N VAL A 61 12.89 -0.86 15.70
CA VAL A 61 11.92 -1.61 14.88
C VAL A 61 12.51 -2.89 14.29
N ASN A 62 13.78 -2.85 13.88
CA ASN A 62 14.45 -4.02 13.27
C ASN A 62 14.70 -5.14 14.29
N GLN A 63 15.04 -4.81 15.53
CA GLN A 63 15.21 -5.81 16.60
C GLN A 63 13.88 -6.49 16.92
N VAL A 64 12.80 -5.70 17.06
CA VAL A 64 11.45 -6.22 17.28
C VAL A 64 11.03 -7.15 16.13
N ARG A 65 11.25 -6.74 14.88
CA ARG A 65 10.95 -7.56 13.69
C ARG A 65 11.70 -8.88 13.70
N ASN A 66 13.02 -8.86 13.93
CA ASN A 66 13.84 -10.07 13.91
C ASN A 66 13.43 -11.06 15.00
N ARG A 67 13.04 -10.58 16.17
CA ARG A 67 12.53 -11.42 17.26
C ARG A 67 11.19 -12.08 16.91
N LEU A 68 10.28 -11.32 16.32
CA LEU A 68 8.95 -11.83 16.01
C LEU A 68 8.93 -12.77 14.81
N ASN A 69 9.83 -12.61 13.84
CA ASN A 69 9.98 -13.54 12.73
C ASN A 69 10.35 -14.96 13.14
N SER A 70 10.91 -15.15 14.36
CA SER A 70 11.22 -16.49 14.90
C SER A 70 9.98 -17.28 15.33
N ILE A 71 8.83 -16.62 15.52
CA ILE A 71 7.59 -17.25 16.03
C ILE A 71 6.52 -17.36 14.96
N SER A 72 6.59 -16.49 13.97
CA SER A 72 5.59 -16.41 12.91
C SER A 72 6.04 -17.26 11.71
N ASP A 73 5.10 -18.03 11.15
CA ASP A 73 5.33 -18.78 9.91
C ASP A 73 5.30 -17.90 8.66
N GLY A 74 5.08 -16.57 8.81
CA GLY A 74 5.06 -15.57 7.76
C GLY A 74 5.82 -14.30 8.15
N GLU A 75 5.96 -13.38 7.18
CA GLU A 75 6.67 -12.12 7.39
C GLU A 75 5.89 -11.19 8.34
N VAL A 76 6.49 -10.91 9.50
CA VAL A 76 5.94 -9.96 10.46
C VAL A 76 6.24 -8.53 10.01
N GLN A 77 5.20 -7.72 9.91
CA GLN A 77 5.36 -6.31 9.59
C GLN A 77 5.39 -5.49 10.87
N VAL A 78 6.48 -4.76 11.08
CA VAL A 78 6.68 -3.91 12.27
C VAL A 78 6.93 -2.48 11.80
N GLN A 79 6.10 -1.54 12.28
CA GLN A 79 6.17 -0.13 11.92
C GLN A 79 6.07 0.76 13.16
N ALA A 80 6.84 1.86 13.18
CA ALA A 80 6.69 2.89 14.21
C ALA A 80 5.54 3.86 13.86
N LEU A 81 4.69 4.17 14.84
CA LEU A 81 3.59 5.13 14.72
C LEU A 81 4.03 6.50 15.26
N GLY A 82 4.55 7.35 14.40
CA GLY A 82 4.97 8.72 14.71
C GLY A 82 6.22 8.80 15.58
N THR A 83 6.32 8.03 16.66
CA THR A 83 7.49 7.96 17.55
C THR A 83 7.97 6.53 17.71
N ASN A 84 9.27 6.33 17.99
CA ASN A 84 9.84 4.99 18.23
C ASN A 84 9.30 4.32 19.52
N ARG A 85 8.40 4.98 20.24
CA ARG A 85 7.74 4.42 21.43
C ARG A 85 6.45 3.69 21.12
N HIS A 86 5.79 4.03 20.02
CA HIS A 86 4.55 3.40 19.56
C HIS A 86 4.87 2.52 18.36
N ILE A 87 4.70 1.23 18.53
CA ILE A 87 5.00 0.25 17.48
C ILE A 87 3.73 -0.51 17.13
N MET A 88 3.40 -0.53 15.85
CA MET A 88 2.37 -1.37 15.29
C MET A 88 3.01 -2.65 14.74
N ILE A 89 2.49 -3.78 15.18
CA ILE A 89 2.93 -5.11 14.79
C ILE A 89 1.76 -5.77 14.07
N ARG A 90 1.99 -6.20 12.83
CA ARG A 90 1.03 -6.97 12.04
C ARG A 90 1.54 -8.39 11.88
N LEU A 91 0.72 -9.32 12.33
CA LEU A 91 1.01 -10.75 12.34
C LEU A 91 0.07 -11.44 11.35
N PRO A 92 0.59 -12.22 10.40
CA PRO A 92 -0.26 -13.03 9.54
C PRO A 92 -1.03 -14.06 10.36
N ASN A 93 -2.15 -14.52 9.83
CA ASN A 93 -2.95 -15.54 10.49
C ASN A 93 -2.17 -16.86 10.50
N LYS A 94 -2.10 -17.50 11.67
CA LYS A 94 -1.50 -18.83 11.82
C LYS A 94 -2.62 -19.86 11.93
N GLU A 95 -2.64 -20.83 11.01
CA GLU A 95 -3.64 -21.90 11.04
C GLU A 95 -3.57 -22.67 12.35
N GLY A 96 -4.73 -22.84 12.99
CA GLY A 96 -4.86 -23.62 14.21
C GLY A 96 -4.47 -22.93 15.52
N VAL A 97 -4.00 -21.66 15.48
CA VAL A 97 -3.70 -20.91 16.70
C VAL A 97 -4.71 -19.77 16.86
N PRO A 98 -5.47 -19.74 17.98
CA PRO A 98 -6.35 -18.60 18.27
C PRO A 98 -5.55 -17.30 18.37
N SER A 99 -6.07 -16.22 17.78
CA SER A 99 -5.42 -14.91 17.76
C SER A 99 -5.05 -14.36 19.13
N ALA A 100 -5.87 -14.67 20.14
CA ALA A 100 -5.61 -14.30 21.53
C ALA A 100 -4.36 -15.00 22.08
N GLN A 101 -4.11 -16.27 21.72
CA GLN A 101 -2.91 -16.99 22.12
C GLN A 101 -1.67 -16.43 21.42
N LEU A 102 -1.77 -16.12 20.14
CA LEU A 102 -0.70 -15.51 19.38
C LEU A 102 -0.32 -14.12 19.96
N SER A 103 -1.31 -13.31 20.29
CA SER A 103 -1.10 -12.00 20.93
C SER A 103 -0.39 -12.12 22.28
N ASN A 104 -0.77 -13.09 23.11
CA ASN A 104 -0.14 -13.33 24.40
C ASN A 104 1.32 -13.80 24.23
N GLN A 105 1.58 -14.73 23.31
CA GLN A 105 2.95 -15.19 23.02
C GLN A 105 3.86 -14.05 22.57
N VAL A 106 3.34 -13.17 21.70
CA VAL A 106 4.06 -11.97 21.25
C VAL A 106 4.35 -11.05 22.43
N MET A 107 3.34 -10.79 23.28
CA MET A 107 3.53 -9.93 24.44
C MET A 107 4.53 -10.50 25.45
N ASP A 108 4.51 -11.82 25.69
CA ASP A 108 5.45 -12.48 26.60
C ASP A 108 6.90 -12.35 26.11
N LEU A 109 7.12 -12.48 24.82
CA LEU A 109 8.45 -12.29 24.22
C LEU A 109 8.92 -10.84 24.26
N LEU A 110 8.03 -9.88 23.97
CA LEU A 110 8.38 -8.47 24.05
C LEU A 110 8.67 -8.03 25.48
N LYS A 111 7.94 -8.57 26.46
CA LYS A 111 8.18 -8.33 27.89
C LYS A 111 9.46 -8.98 28.40
N ALA A 112 9.87 -10.11 27.83
CA ALA A 112 11.14 -10.74 28.19
C ALA A 112 12.35 -9.85 27.84
N ASP A 113 12.25 -9.09 26.71
CA ASP A 113 13.28 -8.16 26.29
C ASP A 113 13.13 -6.78 26.98
N ASN A 114 11.90 -6.31 27.17
CA ASN A 114 11.56 -5.01 27.77
C ASN A 114 10.34 -5.15 28.70
N PRO A 115 10.55 -5.26 30.02
CA PRO A 115 9.44 -5.47 30.98
C PRO A 115 8.38 -4.36 30.96
N ASP A 116 8.76 -3.15 30.53
CA ASP A 116 7.92 -1.94 30.53
C ASP A 116 7.01 -1.82 29.28
N VAL A 117 7.00 -2.86 28.41
CA VAL A 117 6.12 -2.85 27.22
C VAL A 117 4.67 -3.05 27.64
N THR A 118 3.82 -2.15 27.19
CA THR A 118 2.38 -2.20 27.41
C THR A 118 1.63 -2.41 26.11
N LEU A 119 0.64 -3.31 26.14
CA LEU A 119 -0.29 -3.52 25.02
C LEU A 119 -1.35 -2.42 25.08
N ARG A 120 -1.51 -1.68 23.98
CA ARG A 120 -2.54 -0.65 23.85
C ARG A 120 -3.80 -1.17 23.20
N GLN A 121 -3.63 -1.85 22.08
CA GLN A 121 -4.75 -2.31 21.27
C GLN A 121 -4.39 -3.61 20.56
N VAL A 122 -5.38 -4.49 20.43
CA VAL A 122 -5.31 -5.68 19.58
C VAL A 122 -6.56 -5.71 18.73
N GLU A 123 -6.34 -5.82 17.43
CA GLU A 123 -7.40 -6.01 16.44
C GLU A 123 -7.17 -7.32 15.73
N PHE A 124 -8.22 -8.07 15.53
CA PHE A 124 -8.19 -9.31 14.76
C PHE A 124 -9.04 -9.16 13.52
N ILE A 125 -8.43 -9.45 12.37
CA ILE A 125 -9.09 -9.47 11.07
C ILE A 125 -9.16 -10.92 10.61
N GLY A 126 -10.38 -11.44 10.57
CA GLY A 126 -10.59 -12.80 10.07
C GLY A 126 -10.28 -12.90 8.57
N PRO A 127 -9.79 -14.06 8.07
CA PRO A 127 -9.46 -14.23 6.65
C PRO A 127 -10.66 -13.99 5.73
N GLN A 128 -11.86 -14.34 6.16
CA GLN A 128 -13.10 -14.08 5.41
C GLN A 128 -13.33 -12.57 5.17
N VAL A 129 -13.06 -11.73 6.17
CA VAL A 129 -13.18 -10.27 6.05
C VAL A 129 -12.12 -9.74 5.07
N GLY A 130 -10.90 -10.28 5.11
CA GLY A 130 -9.84 -9.94 4.16
C GLY A 130 -10.25 -10.23 2.71
N ASP A 131 -10.78 -11.42 2.44
CA ASP A 131 -11.25 -11.83 1.12
C ASP A 131 -12.39 -10.94 0.61
N GLU A 132 -13.34 -10.56 1.48
CA GLU A 132 -14.40 -9.62 1.16
C GLU A 132 -13.85 -8.23 0.81
N LEU A 133 -12.85 -7.75 1.55
CA LEU A 133 -12.21 -6.45 1.28
C LEU A 133 -11.44 -6.45 -0.04
N VAL A 134 -10.73 -7.54 -0.37
CA VAL A 134 -10.06 -7.69 -1.67
C VAL A 134 -11.09 -7.66 -2.80
N THR A 135 -12.16 -8.45 -2.68
CA THR A 135 -13.21 -8.55 -3.71
C THR A 135 -13.90 -7.22 -3.91
N ASN A 136 -14.33 -6.57 -2.84
CA ASN A 136 -15.00 -5.28 -2.89
C ASN A 136 -14.06 -4.17 -3.37
N GLY A 137 -12.79 -4.20 -2.99
CA GLY A 137 -11.75 -3.27 -3.45
C GLY A 137 -11.49 -3.36 -4.94
N LEU A 138 -11.35 -4.58 -5.47
CA LEU A 138 -11.19 -4.82 -6.91
C LEU A 138 -12.45 -4.41 -7.69
N LEU A 139 -13.62 -4.70 -7.16
CA LEU A 139 -14.89 -4.31 -7.78
C LEU A 139 -15.05 -2.79 -7.79
N ALA A 140 -14.71 -2.10 -6.70
CA ALA A 140 -14.73 -0.65 -6.64
C ALA A 140 -13.77 -0.04 -7.67
N LEU A 141 -12.53 -0.56 -7.77
CA LEU A 141 -11.55 -0.12 -8.76
C LEU A 141 -12.07 -0.32 -10.19
N ALA A 142 -12.63 -1.50 -10.48
CA ALA A 142 -13.20 -1.79 -11.80
C ALA A 142 -14.37 -0.84 -12.13
N MET A 143 -15.25 -0.56 -11.18
CA MET A 143 -16.36 0.36 -11.37
C MET A 143 -15.90 1.80 -11.63
N VAL A 144 -14.87 2.27 -10.93
CA VAL A 144 -14.31 3.61 -11.15
C VAL A 144 -13.68 3.69 -12.55
N ILE A 145 -12.91 2.69 -12.97
CA ILE A 145 -12.31 2.62 -14.31
C ILE A 145 -13.41 2.64 -15.39
N VAL A 146 -14.44 1.82 -15.25
CA VAL A 146 -15.57 1.77 -16.19
C VAL A 146 -16.26 3.13 -16.27
N ARG A 147 -16.51 3.77 -15.12
CA ARG A 147 -17.11 5.10 -15.07
C ARG A 147 -16.28 6.15 -15.82
N ILE A 148 -14.96 6.13 -15.65
CA ILE A 148 -14.04 7.06 -16.33
C ILE A 148 -14.08 6.82 -17.84
N ILE A 149 -14.02 5.56 -18.29
CA ILE A 149 -14.07 5.18 -19.71
C ILE A 149 -15.36 5.67 -20.37
N PHE A 150 -16.49 5.65 -19.68
CA PHE A 150 -17.77 6.16 -20.21
C PHE A 150 -17.88 7.68 -20.10
N TYR A 151 -17.45 8.26 -18.98
CA TYR A 151 -17.61 9.70 -18.72
C TYR A 151 -16.74 10.57 -19.62
N LEU A 152 -15.47 10.22 -19.80
CA LEU A 152 -14.52 11.06 -20.55
C LEU A 152 -14.92 11.26 -22.01
N PRO A 153 -15.32 10.23 -22.80
CA PRO A 153 -15.75 10.45 -24.19
C PRO A 153 -17.04 11.26 -24.34
N VAL A 154 -17.92 11.20 -23.34
CA VAL A 154 -19.15 12.00 -23.33
C VAL A 154 -18.85 13.48 -23.05
N ARG A 155 -17.87 13.75 -22.18
CA ARG A 155 -17.54 15.11 -21.73
C ARG A 155 -16.52 15.82 -22.61
N PHE A 156 -15.59 15.08 -23.23
CA PHE A 156 -14.49 15.60 -24.03
C PHE A 156 -14.52 15.02 -25.45
N GLU A 157 -13.84 15.68 -26.38
CA GLU A 157 -13.62 15.11 -27.71
C GLU A 157 -12.89 13.77 -27.62
N TRP A 158 -13.27 12.82 -28.45
CA TRP A 158 -12.79 11.44 -28.44
C TRP A 158 -11.25 11.32 -28.36
N ARG A 159 -10.53 12.17 -29.09
CA ARG A 159 -9.06 12.16 -29.12
C ARG A 159 -8.45 12.49 -27.75
N PHE A 160 -9.00 13.50 -27.06
CA PHE A 160 -8.56 13.87 -25.71
C PHE A 160 -9.00 12.86 -24.66
N ALA A 161 -10.19 12.30 -24.80
CA ALA A 161 -10.70 11.28 -23.89
C ALA A 161 -9.81 10.04 -23.86
N VAL A 162 -9.38 9.55 -25.02
CA VAL A 162 -8.44 8.41 -25.11
C VAL A 162 -7.11 8.74 -24.44
N ALA A 163 -6.54 9.93 -24.69
CA ALA A 163 -5.28 10.34 -24.04
C ALA A 163 -5.39 10.42 -22.52
N LEU A 164 -6.51 10.94 -21.98
CA LEU A 164 -6.77 11.03 -20.55
C LEU A 164 -6.94 9.65 -19.91
N ILE A 165 -7.62 8.70 -20.58
CA ILE A 165 -7.76 7.33 -20.08
C ILE A 165 -6.38 6.67 -19.96
N PHE A 166 -5.52 6.80 -20.98
CA PHE A 166 -4.16 6.27 -20.92
C PHE A 166 -3.32 6.91 -19.82
N ALA A 167 -3.43 8.22 -19.62
CA ALA A 167 -2.72 8.94 -18.57
C ALA A 167 -3.15 8.42 -17.18
N ASN A 168 -4.46 8.33 -16.90
CA ASN A 168 -4.96 7.80 -15.64
C ASN A 168 -4.54 6.34 -15.38
N MET A 169 -4.58 5.48 -16.42
CA MET A 169 -4.11 4.10 -16.30
C MET A 169 -2.61 4.05 -15.96
N LEU A 170 -1.82 4.91 -16.57
CA LEU A 170 -0.38 4.98 -16.30
C LEU A 170 -0.11 5.42 -14.85
N ASP A 171 -0.86 6.38 -14.32
CA ASP A 171 -0.72 6.85 -12.94
C ASP A 171 -1.01 5.73 -11.93
N VAL A 172 -2.09 4.97 -12.12
CA VAL A 172 -2.43 3.80 -11.29
C VAL A 172 -1.32 2.77 -11.32
N ILE A 173 -0.85 2.41 -12.51
CA ILE A 173 0.19 1.41 -12.68
C ILE A 173 1.49 1.89 -12.03
N LEU A 174 1.88 3.15 -12.22
CA LEU A 174 3.07 3.73 -11.62
C LEU A 174 3.01 3.68 -10.09
N MET A 175 1.86 3.98 -9.50
CA MET A 175 1.64 3.87 -8.06
C MET A 175 1.83 2.43 -7.56
N LEU A 176 1.18 1.46 -8.22
CA LEU A 176 1.30 0.04 -7.85
C LEU A 176 2.74 -0.45 -7.96
N VAL A 177 3.49 0.03 -8.95
CA VAL A 177 4.91 -0.31 -9.12
C VAL A 177 5.78 0.22 -8.01
N LEU A 178 5.57 1.45 -7.58
CA LEU A 178 6.32 2.01 -6.47
C LEU A 178 6.13 1.13 -5.22
N PHE A 179 4.90 0.68 -4.95
CA PHE A 179 4.63 -0.25 -3.84
C PHE A 179 5.30 -1.62 -4.04
N ALA A 180 5.26 -2.18 -5.25
CA ALA A 180 5.90 -3.46 -5.56
C ALA A 180 7.44 -3.36 -5.54
N PHE A 181 8.01 -2.26 -6.02
CA PHE A 181 9.46 -2.06 -6.07
C PHE A 181 10.07 -1.87 -4.68
N PHE A 182 9.46 -1.00 -3.86
CA PHE A 182 9.92 -0.72 -2.50
C PHE A 182 9.42 -1.75 -1.48
N LEU A 183 8.59 -2.71 -1.88
CA LEU A 183 7.93 -3.68 -1.00
C LEU A 183 7.14 -3.00 0.14
N TRP A 184 6.61 -1.81 -0.14
CA TRP A 184 5.79 -1.11 0.83
C TRP A 184 4.48 -1.85 1.05
N VAL A 185 3.97 -1.76 2.27
CA VAL A 185 2.71 -2.41 2.65
C VAL A 185 1.54 -1.75 1.94
N PHE A 186 0.85 -2.52 1.11
CA PHE A 186 -0.36 -2.08 0.42
C PHE A 186 -1.56 -2.26 1.35
N SER A 187 -2.02 -1.17 1.96
CA SER A 187 -3.15 -1.14 2.92
C SER A 187 -4.44 -0.64 2.27
N LEU A 188 -5.56 -0.76 2.99
CA LEU A 188 -6.85 -0.22 2.57
C LEU A 188 -6.81 1.30 2.36
N SER A 189 -6.01 2.01 3.16
CA SER A 189 -5.79 3.44 3.00
C SER A 189 -5.12 3.79 1.67
N VAL A 190 -4.16 2.97 1.22
CA VAL A 190 -3.50 3.13 -0.09
C VAL A 190 -4.48 2.86 -1.22
N LEU A 191 -5.32 1.83 -1.09
CA LEU A 191 -6.39 1.55 -2.06
C LEU A 191 -7.37 2.72 -2.17
N SER A 192 -7.78 3.29 -1.03
CA SER A 192 -8.66 4.47 -0.99
C SER A 192 -8.02 5.69 -1.65
N PHE A 193 -6.71 5.91 -1.42
CA PHE A 193 -5.96 6.96 -2.09
C PHE A 193 -5.88 6.73 -3.61
N LEU A 194 -5.66 5.49 -4.04
CA LEU A 194 -5.61 5.12 -5.46
C LEU A 194 -6.97 5.35 -6.14
N LEU A 195 -8.09 5.02 -5.46
CA LEU A 195 -9.44 5.31 -5.94
C LEU A 195 -9.72 6.82 -6.03
N SER A 196 -9.13 7.61 -5.13
CA SER A 196 -9.26 9.07 -5.15
C SER A 196 -8.42 9.74 -6.23
N LEU A 197 -7.33 9.10 -6.67
CA LEU A 197 -6.46 9.59 -7.73
C LEU A 197 -7.09 9.43 -9.12
N LEU A 198 -7.91 8.38 -9.30
CA LEU A 198 -8.66 8.10 -10.52
C LEU A 198 -9.82 9.07 -10.74
#